data_710b3c4b51bf9178a99a6d360bccf4d3
#
_entry.id   710b3c4b51bf9178a99a6d360bccf4d3
#
_cell.length_a   1.000
_cell.length_b   1.000
_cell.length_c   1.000
_cell.angle_alpha   90.00
_cell.angle_beta   90.00
_cell.angle_gamma   90.00
#
_symmetry.space_group_name_H-M   'P 1'
#
loop_
_entity.id
_entity.type
_entity.pdbx_description
1 polymer ?
#
loop_
_entity_poly.entity_id
_entity_poly.type
_entity_poly.pdbx_seq_one_letter_code
_entity_poly.pdbx_strand_id
1 'polypeptide(L)'
;MASPRAFTALMSLALLVAGCQGAEAESFTRLPVPKPPAVQGQQPVLWVSLAAHLGPQPLLLEGASAPLQLRDAQGERVSGRRLSLRWVQQPLPEPLEIRRSVLGPFASFEAAEQAALAWNALGVAAEVAHPREWEVWAPADLAGPKGYPVRQVQQRLTQRRVLQLNTASGWRSLQGPVQLQAPGGLRFNGGVFAGPFRLQADAYGSWTLVEQVPLERYLQGVVPHEIGAGSPPAALAAQAVLARTWALRNRHRFAVDGYHLCSDTQCQVYSDPRQAGSAVRQAVSRTTGQVLALNGEPIHAVYHASNGGVSADEDEAWPLPELRYLEPSLDWRSAPPPGLTLPLDHQEVAALLARQSGVVGAAHPLFRWRRQLDQASLRKGLGARAASLGSPLKPVVLERGPSGRVVRLAIEGPGGQVVLERDAIRRTYRQLPSTLFVLSPSGTGRWSVVGGGFGHGAGLSQAGAIDLAARGWSVEQILSRYYPGAQLVPIQALPAEDHRGAL
;
A
#
# COMPACT_ATOMS: atom_id res chain seq x y z
N MET A 1 -26.17 -69.28 25.32
CA MET A 1 -25.78 -69.70 26.69
C MET A 1 -24.68 -68.77 27.17
N ALA A 2 -24.77 -68.36 28.43
CA ALA A 2 -23.85 -67.59 29.25
C ALA A 2 -24.04 -66.09 29.27
N SER A 3 -24.49 -65.67 30.40
CA SER A 3 -25.00 -64.49 31.05
C SER A 3 -23.92 -63.49 31.44
N PRO A 4 -24.29 -62.20 31.80
CA PRO A 4 -23.38 -61.13 32.01
C PRO A 4 -22.90 -60.99 33.46
N ARG A 5 -21.73 -60.39 33.65
CA ARG A 5 -21.24 -59.98 34.96
C ARG A 5 -21.29 -58.49 35.12
N ALA A 6 -22.03 -58.05 36.10
CA ALA A 6 -22.07 -56.69 36.64
C ALA A 6 -20.74 -56.33 37.31
N PHE A 7 -20.29 -55.09 37.11
CA PHE A 7 -19.23 -54.46 37.93
C PHE A 7 -19.78 -53.20 38.58
N THR A 8 -19.72 -53.24 39.88
CA THR A 8 -20.17 -52.23 40.83
C THR A 8 -19.26 -51.02 40.79
N ALA A 9 -19.81 -49.81 40.66
CA ALA A 9 -19.08 -48.53 40.74
C ALA A 9 -18.98 -48.10 42.23
N LEU A 10 -17.74 -47.87 42.68
CA LEU A 10 -17.46 -47.12 43.90
C LEU A 10 -17.38 -45.61 43.55
N MET A 11 -18.30 -44.82 44.10
CA MET A 11 -18.22 -43.36 44.13
C MET A 11 -17.21 -42.93 45.18
N SER A 12 -16.09 -42.35 44.74
CA SER A 12 -15.19 -41.55 45.58
C SER A 12 -15.54 -40.07 45.44
N LEU A 13 -16.05 -39.48 46.51
CA LEU A 13 -16.41 -38.09 46.66
C LEU A 13 -15.09 -37.32 46.90
N ALA A 14 -14.50 -36.68 45.87
CA ALA A 14 -13.40 -35.73 46.00
C ALA A 14 -13.99 -34.33 46.15
N LEU A 15 -13.81 -33.71 47.27
CA LEU A 15 -14.07 -32.27 47.50
C LEU A 15 -13.13 -31.46 46.60
N LEU A 16 -13.68 -30.84 45.56
CA LEU A 16 -13.02 -29.78 44.79
C LEU A 16 -13.12 -28.48 45.59
N VAL A 17 -12.00 -28.07 46.15
CA VAL A 17 -11.76 -26.70 46.59
C VAL A 17 -11.70 -25.85 45.33
N ALA A 18 -12.78 -25.17 44.97
CA ALA A 18 -12.81 -24.18 43.93
C ALA A 18 -12.00 -22.95 44.39
N GLY A 19 -10.73 -22.92 44.05
CA GLY A 19 -9.96 -21.66 44.05
C GLY A 19 -10.55 -20.75 43.00
N CYS A 20 -11.08 -19.61 43.41
CA CYS A 20 -11.36 -18.48 42.51
C CYS A 20 -10.05 -18.00 41.88
N GLN A 21 -9.62 -18.64 40.79
CA GLN A 21 -8.71 -18.01 39.83
C GLN A 21 -9.57 -16.99 39.08
N GLY A 22 -9.31 -15.69 39.33
CA GLY A 22 -9.89 -14.63 38.54
C GLY A 22 -9.60 -14.94 37.06
N ALA A 23 -10.64 -15.08 36.28
CA ALA A 23 -10.50 -15.21 34.81
C ALA A 23 -9.72 -13.99 34.34
N GLU A 24 -8.48 -14.17 33.93
CA GLU A 24 -7.74 -13.13 33.22
C GLU A 24 -8.58 -12.75 32.02
N ALA A 25 -8.93 -11.46 31.89
CA ALA A 25 -9.70 -10.97 30.78
C ALA A 25 -8.94 -11.31 29.49
N GLU A 26 -9.59 -11.99 28.56
CA GLU A 26 -9.01 -12.38 27.28
C GLU A 26 -8.49 -11.14 26.58
N SER A 27 -7.18 -11.06 26.32
CA SER A 27 -6.55 -9.92 25.67
C SER A 27 -6.35 -10.18 24.19
N PHE A 28 -6.70 -9.20 23.36
CA PHE A 28 -6.61 -9.27 21.92
C PHE A 28 -5.51 -8.34 21.41
N THR A 29 -4.82 -8.74 20.35
CA THR A 29 -3.87 -7.88 19.62
C THR A 29 -4.62 -6.77 18.87
N ARG A 30 -5.79 -7.10 18.34
CA ARG A 30 -6.69 -6.20 17.58
C ARG A 30 -8.13 -6.70 17.62
N LEU A 31 -9.06 -5.87 17.15
CA LEU A 31 -10.41 -6.34 16.89
C LEU A 31 -10.42 -7.39 15.79
N PRO A 32 -11.22 -8.46 15.94
CA PRO A 32 -11.30 -9.52 14.93
C PRO A 32 -11.98 -8.99 13.65
N VAL A 33 -11.35 -9.24 12.51
CA VAL A 33 -11.88 -8.92 11.17
C VAL A 33 -11.75 -10.16 10.31
N PRO A 34 -12.81 -10.59 9.59
CA PRO A 34 -12.73 -11.70 8.66
C PRO A 34 -11.71 -11.42 7.56
N LYS A 35 -10.85 -12.39 7.25
CA LYS A 35 -9.93 -12.29 6.12
C LYS A 35 -10.71 -12.20 4.80
N PRO A 36 -10.22 -11.44 3.80
CA PRO A 36 -10.79 -11.48 2.46
C PRO A 36 -10.55 -12.86 1.84
N PRO A 37 -11.40 -13.30 0.88
CA PRO A 37 -11.19 -14.59 0.20
C PRO A 37 -9.90 -14.55 -0.63
N ALA A 38 -9.31 -15.73 -0.90
CA ALA A 38 -8.14 -15.84 -1.75
C ALA A 38 -8.42 -15.31 -3.17
N VAL A 39 -7.45 -14.59 -3.74
CA VAL A 39 -7.51 -14.06 -5.11
C VAL A 39 -7.01 -15.11 -6.08
N GLN A 40 -7.94 -15.88 -6.67
CA GLN A 40 -7.62 -17.05 -7.50
C GLN A 40 -8.63 -17.26 -8.64
N GLY A 41 -8.31 -18.19 -9.53
CA GLY A 41 -9.16 -18.58 -10.66
C GLY A 41 -8.91 -17.76 -11.93
N GLN A 42 -9.71 -18.04 -12.96
CA GLN A 42 -9.57 -17.39 -14.27
C GLN A 42 -10.01 -15.91 -14.27
N GLN A 43 -10.89 -15.53 -13.36
CA GLN A 43 -11.36 -14.16 -13.18
C GLN A 43 -11.21 -13.78 -11.71
N PRO A 44 -9.98 -13.46 -11.27
CA PRO A 44 -9.73 -13.10 -9.89
C PRO A 44 -10.54 -11.87 -9.48
N VAL A 45 -11.09 -11.89 -8.26
CA VAL A 45 -11.86 -10.78 -7.69
C VAL A 45 -11.04 -10.15 -6.57
N LEU A 46 -10.81 -8.85 -6.68
CA LEU A 46 -10.19 -8.06 -5.64
C LEU A 46 -11.25 -7.44 -4.73
N TRP A 47 -10.96 -7.39 -3.44
CA TRP A 47 -11.68 -6.58 -2.48
C TRP A 47 -10.92 -5.27 -2.30
N VAL A 48 -11.49 -4.18 -2.83
CA VAL A 48 -10.85 -2.85 -2.86
C VAL A 48 -11.61 -1.91 -1.96
N SER A 49 -10.93 -1.34 -0.96
CA SER A 49 -11.52 -0.31 -0.10
C SER A 49 -11.73 0.98 -0.90
N LEU A 50 -12.97 1.42 -1.05
CA LEU A 50 -13.33 2.73 -1.59
C LEU A 50 -13.27 3.82 -0.52
N ALA A 51 -13.47 3.46 0.76
CA ALA A 51 -13.30 4.33 1.91
C ALA A 51 -13.04 3.50 3.16
N ALA A 52 -11.96 3.82 3.86
CA ALA A 52 -11.60 3.28 5.16
C ALA A 52 -11.90 4.28 6.30
N HIS A 53 -11.82 3.82 7.54
CA HIS A 53 -11.98 4.63 8.76
C HIS A 53 -13.31 5.38 8.84
N LEU A 54 -14.40 4.81 8.28
CA LEU A 54 -15.74 5.34 8.37
C LEU A 54 -16.26 5.32 9.82
N GLY A 55 -17.08 6.31 10.20
CA GLY A 55 -17.75 6.29 11.49
C GLY A 55 -17.86 7.63 12.21
N PRO A 56 -16.93 8.61 12.02
CA PRO A 56 -17.11 9.93 12.63
C PRO A 56 -18.22 10.75 11.98
N GLN A 57 -18.43 10.57 10.68
CA GLN A 57 -19.40 11.31 9.87
C GLN A 57 -20.48 10.38 9.31
N PRO A 58 -21.73 10.85 9.13
CA PRO A 58 -22.74 10.11 8.40
C PRO A 58 -22.30 9.80 6.97
N LEU A 59 -22.79 8.69 6.42
CA LEU A 59 -22.51 8.26 5.06
C LEU A 59 -23.81 8.24 4.26
N LEU A 60 -23.82 8.94 3.13
CA LEU A 60 -24.89 8.86 2.13
C LEU A 60 -24.43 7.98 0.98
N LEU A 61 -25.14 6.89 0.74
CA LEU A 61 -24.97 6.04 -0.44
C LEU A 61 -26.07 6.35 -1.46
N GLU A 62 -25.69 6.56 -2.73
CA GLU A 62 -26.63 6.91 -3.79
C GLU A 62 -26.50 5.97 -4.99
N GLY A 63 -27.60 5.37 -5.41
CA GLY A 63 -27.69 4.59 -6.65
C GLY A 63 -27.63 5.48 -7.88
N ALA A 64 -26.76 5.16 -8.84
CA ALA A 64 -26.55 6.00 -10.02
C ALA A 64 -27.76 5.99 -10.97
N SER A 65 -28.26 4.82 -11.34
CA SER A 65 -29.40 4.68 -12.26
C SER A 65 -30.55 3.82 -11.72
N ALA A 66 -30.32 2.99 -10.70
CA ALA A 66 -31.31 2.14 -10.06
C ALA A 66 -31.22 2.22 -8.52
N PRO A 67 -32.25 1.78 -7.78
CA PRO A 67 -32.17 1.66 -6.33
C PRO A 67 -31.07 0.72 -5.87
N LEU A 68 -30.42 1.08 -4.76
CA LEU A 68 -29.52 0.23 -4.02
C LEU A 68 -30.31 -0.84 -3.26
N GLN A 69 -29.71 -2.00 -3.08
CA GLN A 69 -30.27 -3.12 -2.29
C GLN A 69 -29.28 -3.46 -1.18
N LEU A 70 -29.66 -3.18 0.03
CA LEU A 70 -28.86 -3.45 1.23
C LEU A 70 -29.41 -4.68 1.94
N ARG A 71 -28.51 -5.56 2.40
CA ARG A 71 -28.80 -6.72 3.22
C ARG A 71 -27.80 -6.78 4.38
N ASP A 72 -28.30 -6.86 5.60
CA ASP A 72 -27.46 -7.05 6.79
C ASP A 72 -27.16 -8.53 7.08
N ALA A 73 -26.36 -8.80 8.11
CA ALA A 73 -25.98 -10.15 8.50
C ALA A 73 -27.17 -10.99 9.05
N GLN A 74 -28.24 -10.38 9.52
CA GLN A 74 -29.47 -11.06 9.94
C GLN A 74 -30.42 -11.36 8.79
N GLY A 75 -30.07 -10.94 7.55
CA GLY A 75 -30.88 -11.14 6.37
C GLY A 75 -31.92 -10.07 6.10
N GLU A 76 -31.99 -9.03 6.94
CA GLU A 76 -32.84 -7.87 6.74
C GLU A 76 -32.47 -7.15 5.42
N ARG A 77 -33.52 -6.79 4.65
CA ARG A 77 -33.36 -6.16 3.34
C ARG A 77 -33.99 -4.79 3.28
N VAL A 78 -33.27 -3.85 2.73
CA VAL A 78 -33.76 -2.50 2.45
C VAL A 78 -33.37 -2.10 1.04
N SER A 79 -34.30 -1.48 0.31
CA SER A 79 -34.04 -0.92 -1.01
C SER A 79 -34.34 0.57 -1.03
N GLY A 80 -33.52 1.37 -1.72
CA GLY A 80 -33.71 2.80 -1.84
C GLY A 80 -32.72 3.44 -2.79
N ARG A 81 -33.14 4.54 -3.43
CA ARG A 81 -32.26 5.32 -4.30
C ARG A 81 -31.14 6.01 -3.53
N ARG A 82 -31.44 6.40 -2.30
CA ARG A 82 -30.52 7.00 -1.33
C ARG A 82 -30.67 6.28 0.00
N LEU A 83 -29.54 5.86 0.57
CA LEU A 83 -29.48 5.21 1.88
C LEU A 83 -28.59 6.07 2.78
N SER A 84 -29.21 6.62 3.84
CA SER A 84 -28.50 7.43 4.82
C SER A 84 -28.08 6.57 6.01
N LEU A 85 -26.78 6.52 6.26
CA LEU A 85 -26.15 5.70 7.29
C LEU A 85 -25.45 6.58 8.32
N ARG A 86 -25.44 6.14 9.57
CA ARG A 86 -24.64 6.74 10.64
C ARG A 86 -24.09 5.67 11.58
N TRP A 87 -23.11 6.05 12.36
CA TRP A 87 -22.57 5.19 13.42
C TRP A 87 -22.88 5.79 14.79
N VAL A 88 -23.30 4.94 15.71
CA VAL A 88 -23.53 5.31 17.10
C VAL A 88 -22.64 4.47 18.01
N GLN A 89 -22.21 5.05 19.12
CA GLN A 89 -21.50 4.31 20.16
C GLN A 89 -22.50 3.48 20.97
N GLN A 90 -22.23 2.20 21.12
CA GLN A 90 -23.01 1.28 21.92
C GLN A 90 -22.11 0.66 22.99
N PRO A 91 -22.51 0.66 24.27
CA PRO A 91 -21.77 -0.03 25.31
C PRO A 91 -21.55 -1.51 24.97
N LEU A 92 -20.38 -2.02 25.28
CA LEU A 92 -20.11 -3.46 25.27
C LEU A 92 -20.64 -4.07 26.56
N PRO A 93 -21.18 -5.31 26.52
CA PRO A 93 -21.57 -6.03 27.74
C PRO A 93 -20.39 -6.21 28.70
N GLU A 94 -19.21 -6.51 28.15
CA GLU A 94 -17.93 -6.59 28.85
C GLU A 94 -16.89 -5.80 28.11
N PRO A 95 -16.02 -5.05 28.80
CA PRO A 95 -14.90 -4.35 28.17
C PRO A 95 -13.94 -5.33 27.51
N LEU A 96 -13.42 -4.95 26.31
CA LEU A 96 -12.36 -5.68 25.62
C LEU A 96 -11.02 -5.03 25.92
N GLU A 97 -10.03 -5.84 26.27
CA GLU A 97 -8.64 -5.39 26.43
C GLU A 97 -7.85 -5.66 25.13
N ILE A 98 -7.31 -4.59 24.55
CA ILE A 98 -6.39 -4.68 23.41
C ILE A 98 -4.99 -4.43 23.94
N ARG A 99 -4.10 -5.41 23.80
CA ARG A 99 -2.71 -5.31 24.23
C ARG A 99 -1.80 -5.79 23.10
N ARG A 100 -0.82 -4.98 22.73
CA ARG A 100 0.10 -5.31 21.65
C ARG A 100 1.43 -4.57 21.75
N SER A 101 2.46 -5.19 21.19
CA SER A 101 3.73 -4.57 20.87
C SER A 101 3.66 -3.97 19.45
N VAL A 102 4.20 -2.77 19.25
CA VAL A 102 4.09 -2.03 17.99
C VAL A 102 5.47 -1.54 17.54
N LEU A 103 5.84 -1.81 16.28
CA LEU A 103 6.93 -1.15 15.58
C LEU A 103 6.40 -0.05 14.67
N GLY A 104 7.21 0.96 14.43
CA GLY A 104 6.85 2.08 13.55
C GLY A 104 6.55 3.37 14.31
N PRO A 105 6.04 4.41 13.61
CA PRO A 105 5.49 4.36 12.25
C PRO A 105 6.55 4.19 11.16
N PHE A 106 6.15 3.55 10.04
CA PHE A 106 6.97 3.39 8.85
C PHE A 106 6.48 4.27 7.69
N ALA A 107 7.41 4.67 6.82
CA ALA A 107 7.10 5.51 5.67
C ALA A 107 6.36 4.77 4.54
N SER A 108 6.48 3.44 4.47
CA SER A 108 5.87 2.61 3.43
C SER A 108 5.49 1.24 3.97
N PHE A 109 4.61 0.55 3.23
CA PHE A 109 4.26 -0.85 3.49
C PHE A 109 5.49 -1.75 3.43
N GLU A 110 6.34 -1.58 2.44
CA GLU A 110 7.53 -2.38 2.21
C GLU A 110 8.48 -2.32 3.43
N ALA A 111 8.65 -1.13 4.03
CA ALA A 111 9.45 -0.99 5.24
C ALA A 111 8.79 -1.67 6.46
N ALA A 112 7.45 -1.59 6.58
CA ALA A 112 6.71 -2.28 7.62
C ALA A 112 6.74 -3.79 7.42
N GLU A 113 6.60 -4.28 6.19
CA GLU A 113 6.67 -5.70 5.85
C GLU A 113 8.02 -6.30 6.22
N GLN A 114 9.14 -5.61 5.95
CA GLN A 114 10.47 -6.07 6.37
C GLN A 114 10.62 -6.15 7.90
N ALA A 115 10.03 -5.19 8.62
CA ALA A 115 10.02 -5.22 10.08
C ALA A 115 9.15 -6.39 10.62
N ALA A 116 8.03 -6.70 9.97
CA ALA A 116 7.19 -7.85 10.30
C ALA A 116 7.95 -9.16 10.03
N LEU A 117 8.63 -9.28 8.89
CA LEU A 117 9.48 -10.43 8.56
C LEU A 117 10.60 -10.65 9.58
N ALA A 118 11.21 -9.56 10.08
CA ALA A 118 12.22 -9.64 11.11
C ALA A 118 11.67 -10.20 12.44
N TRP A 119 10.43 -9.89 12.82
CA TRP A 119 9.76 -10.50 13.96
C TRP A 119 9.37 -11.96 13.69
N ASN A 120 8.83 -12.24 12.50
CA ASN A 120 8.42 -13.60 12.11
C ASN A 120 9.63 -14.56 12.11
N ALA A 121 10.81 -14.08 11.71
CA ALA A 121 12.05 -14.85 11.79
C ALA A 121 12.47 -15.21 13.24
N LEU A 122 11.96 -14.49 14.24
CA LEU A 122 12.12 -14.80 15.66
C LEU A 122 10.96 -15.67 16.21
N GLY A 123 10.07 -16.17 15.35
CA GLY A 123 8.92 -16.99 15.74
C GLY A 123 7.73 -16.18 16.27
N VAL A 124 7.72 -14.86 16.09
CA VAL A 124 6.62 -13.98 16.52
C VAL A 124 5.62 -13.81 15.38
N ALA A 125 4.34 -14.06 15.64
CA ALA A 125 3.28 -13.77 14.68
C ALA A 125 3.04 -12.25 14.61
N ALA A 126 3.61 -11.60 13.61
CA ALA A 126 3.50 -10.17 13.39
C ALA A 126 2.63 -9.85 12.17
N GLU A 127 1.82 -8.81 12.27
CA GLU A 127 0.90 -8.35 11.21
C GLU A 127 1.19 -6.89 10.87
N VAL A 128 1.15 -6.57 9.56
CA VAL A 128 1.25 -5.18 9.10
C VAL A 128 -0.12 -4.54 9.14
N ALA A 129 -0.23 -3.35 9.75
CA ALA A 129 -1.45 -2.59 9.91
C ALA A 129 -1.28 -1.13 9.46
N HIS A 130 -2.38 -0.47 9.09
CA HIS A 130 -2.38 0.92 8.64
C HIS A 130 -3.48 1.75 9.33
N PRO A 131 -3.37 1.97 10.66
CA PRO A 131 -4.38 2.78 11.38
C PRO A 131 -4.41 4.25 10.93
N ARG A 132 -3.27 4.85 10.64
CA ARG A 132 -3.03 6.18 10.03
C ARG A 132 -1.73 6.20 9.25
N GLU A 133 -0.75 5.46 9.77
CA GLU A 133 0.56 5.23 9.19
C GLU A 133 0.86 3.74 9.28
N TRP A 134 1.83 3.25 8.52
CA TRP A 134 2.19 1.84 8.56
C TRP A 134 2.82 1.47 9.90
N GLU A 135 2.31 0.46 10.52
CA GLU A 135 2.79 -0.13 11.78
C GLU A 135 2.90 -1.65 11.65
N VAL A 136 3.69 -2.26 12.51
CA VAL A 136 3.70 -3.72 12.69
C VAL A 136 3.20 -4.03 14.09
N TRP A 137 2.24 -4.91 14.18
CA TRP A 137 1.59 -5.33 15.41
C TRP A 137 1.92 -6.78 15.74
N ALA A 138 2.27 -7.04 16.99
CA ALA A 138 2.57 -8.35 17.53
C ALA A 138 1.96 -8.51 18.93
N PRO A 139 1.89 -9.73 19.49
CA PRO A 139 1.46 -9.94 20.87
C PRO A 139 2.16 -9.01 21.86
N ALA A 140 1.48 -8.69 22.97
CA ALA A 140 2.01 -7.76 23.97
C ALA A 140 3.30 -8.25 24.63
N ASP A 141 4.02 -7.31 25.23
CA ASP A 141 5.19 -7.54 26.09
C ASP A 141 6.38 -8.20 25.39
N LEU A 142 6.46 -8.05 24.07
CA LEU A 142 7.59 -8.54 23.27
C LEU A 142 8.67 -7.47 23.08
N ALA A 143 9.92 -7.93 23.05
CA ALA A 143 11.05 -7.14 22.57
C ALA A 143 11.04 -7.02 21.05
N GLY A 144 11.53 -5.90 20.52
CA GLY A 144 11.67 -5.72 19.08
C GLY A 144 12.85 -6.49 18.49
N PRO A 145 12.81 -6.78 17.19
CA PRO A 145 13.99 -7.21 16.47
C PRO A 145 15.10 -6.16 16.57
N LYS A 146 16.36 -6.57 16.39
CA LYS A 146 17.50 -5.65 16.44
C LYS A 146 17.31 -4.47 15.49
N GLY A 147 17.45 -3.25 16.03
CA GLY A 147 17.31 -2.00 15.26
C GLY A 147 15.90 -1.42 15.22
N TYR A 148 14.89 -2.13 15.74
CA TYR A 148 13.51 -1.66 15.76
C TYR A 148 13.05 -1.35 17.20
N PRO A 149 12.82 -0.07 17.56
CA PRO A 149 12.27 0.30 18.85
C PRO A 149 10.81 -0.15 18.96
N VAL A 150 10.45 -0.73 20.10
CA VAL A 150 9.09 -1.21 20.39
C VAL A 150 8.36 -0.23 21.26
N ARG A 151 7.09 -0.03 20.94
CA ARG A 151 6.11 0.69 21.74
C ARG A 151 5.03 -0.30 22.22
N GLN A 152 4.76 -0.32 23.53
CA GLN A 152 3.65 -1.10 24.08
C GLN A 152 2.35 -0.29 23.98
N VAL A 153 1.28 -0.94 23.55
CA VAL A 153 -0.06 -0.35 23.47
C VAL A 153 -1.03 -1.18 24.31
N GLN A 154 -1.70 -0.50 25.21
CA GLN A 154 -2.82 -1.06 25.98
C GLN A 154 -4.02 -0.14 25.82
N GLN A 155 -5.16 -0.72 25.43
CA GLN A 155 -6.42 0.00 25.22
C GLN A 155 -7.58 -0.82 25.76
N ARG A 156 -8.40 -0.19 26.59
CA ARG A 156 -9.65 -0.78 27.10
C ARG A 156 -10.82 -0.20 26.31
N LEU A 157 -11.52 -1.06 25.58
CA LEU A 157 -12.69 -0.72 24.79
C LEU A 157 -13.95 -1.01 25.59
N THR A 158 -14.72 0.01 25.94
CA THR A 158 -16.01 -0.10 26.67
C THR A 158 -17.21 0.09 25.76
N GLN A 159 -16.97 0.50 24.50
CA GLN A 159 -18.00 0.78 23.51
C GLN A 159 -17.56 0.30 22.13
N ARG A 160 -18.53 -0.03 21.29
CA ARG A 160 -18.32 -0.33 19.86
C ARG A 160 -19.16 0.60 18.99
N ARG A 161 -18.73 0.84 17.76
CA ARG A 161 -19.51 1.55 16.74
C ARG A 161 -20.50 0.62 16.07
N VAL A 162 -21.79 0.94 16.15
CA VAL A 162 -22.86 0.21 15.48
C VAL A 162 -23.39 1.05 14.34
N LEU A 163 -23.51 0.42 13.17
CA LEU A 163 -24.05 1.04 11.96
C LEU A 163 -25.59 1.13 12.08
N GLN A 164 -26.15 2.30 11.76
CA GLN A 164 -27.59 2.51 11.68
C GLN A 164 -27.99 3.04 10.31
N LEU A 165 -29.13 2.57 9.82
CA LEU A 165 -29.78 3.03 8.60
C LEU A 165 -30.99 3.90 8.97
N ASN A 166 -31.16 5.03 8.27
CA ASN A 166 -32.38 5.83 8.35
C ASN A 166 -33.47 5.17 7.52
N THR A 167 -34.61 4.84 8.16
CA THR A 167 -35.80 4.25 7.54
C THR A 167 -37.01 5.17 7.75
N ALA A 168 -38.14 4.88 7.13
CA ALA A 168 -39.37 5.63 7.34
C ALA A 168 -39.84 5.63 8.82
N SER A 169 -39.49 4.56 9.57
CA SER A 169 -39.79 4.43 11.00
C SER A 169 -38.67 4.96 11.93
N GLY A 170 -37.66 5.63 11.39
CA GLY A 170 -36.53 6.17 12.13
C GLY A 170 -35.23 5.36 11.95
N TRP A 171 -34.27 5.59 12.83
CA TRP A 171 -32.96 4.94 12.77
C TRP A 171 -33.02 3.50 13.29
N ARG A 172 -32.56 2.55 12.47
CA ARG A 172 -32.49 1.13 12.79
C ARG A 172 -31.04 0.64 12.76
N SER A 173 -30.63 -0.09 13.78
CA SER A 173 -29.33 -0.72 13.83
C SER A 173 -29.23 -1.88 12.84
N LEU A 174 -28.11 -1.97 12.12
CA LEU A 174 -27.76 -3.02 11.21
C LEU A 174 -26.70 -3.93 11.83
N GLN A 175 -26.78 -5.22 11.56
CA GLN A 175 -25.76 -6.18 11.95
C GLN A 175 -24.75 -6.34 10.80
N GLY A 176 -23.47 -6.09 11.09
CA GLY A 176 -22.42 -6.27 10.10
C GLY A 176 -21.95 -7.72 9.96
N PRO A 177 -21.33 -8.07 8.85
CA PRO A 177 -21.08 -7.22 7.67
C PRO A 177 -22.35 -6.99 6.83
N VAL A 178 -22.47 -5.78 6.27
CA VAL A 178 -23.62 -5.39 5.45
C VAL A 178 -23.26 -5.51 3.97
N GLN A 179 -24.04 -6.28 3.22
CA GLN A 179 -23.91 -6.42 1.78
C GLN A 179 -24.71 -5.33 1.06
N LEU A 180 -24.15 -4.76 0.00
CA LEU A 180 -24.81 -3.77 -0.83
C LEU A 180 -24.69 -4.16 -2.30
N GLN A 181 -25.84 -4.29 -2.96
CA GLN A 181 -25.96 -4.46 -4.41
C GLN A 181 -26.33 -3.12 -5.02
N ALA A 182 -25.70 -2.78 -6.13
CA ALA A 182 -25.98 -1.55 -6.88
C ALA A 182 -26.20 -1.87 -8.36
N PRO A 183 -27.37 -2.39 -8.77
CA PRO A 183 -27.62 -2.82 -10.16
C PRO A 183 -27.39 -1.70 -11.18
N GLY A 184 -27.64 -0.45 -10.80
CA GLY A 184 -27.38 0.73 -11.62
C GLY A 184 -26.07 1.44 -11.33
N GLY A 185 -25.20 0.85 -10.48
CA GLY A 185 -23.98 1.44 -9.95
C GLY A 185 -24.19 2.29 -8.70
N LEU A 186 -23.16 2.37 -7.88
CA LEU A 186 -23.06 3.23 -6.69
C LEU A 186 -22.29 4.50 -7.05
N ARG A 187 -22.89 5.69 -6.83
CA ARG A 187 -22.17 6.97 -6.86
C ARG A 187 -21.34 7.13 -5.60
N PHE A 188 -20.06 7.29 -5.76
CA PHE A 188 -19.16 7.48 -4.63
C PHE A 188 -17.91 8.27 -5.04
N ASN A 189 -17.47 9.26 -4.25
CA ASN A 189 -16.26 10.06 -4.50
C ASN A 189 -16.08 10.52 -5.97
N GLY A 190 -17.15 10.99 -6.60
CA GLY A 190 -17.12 11.48 -7.98
C GLY A 190 -17.13 10.40 -9.05
N GLY A 191 -17.10 9.13 -8.69
CA GLY A 191 -17.19 7.99 -9.62
C GLY A 191 -18.49 7.20 -9.51
N VAL A 192 -18.63 6.20 -10.39
CA VAL A 192 -19.69 5.19 -10.27
C VAL A 192 -19.10 3.80 -10.38
N PHE A 193 -19.32 3.02 -9.34
CA PHE A 193 -18.77 1.69 -9.14
C PHE A 193 -19.86 0.63 -9.25
N ALA A 194 -19.52 -0.56 -9.74
CA ALA A 194 -20.55 -1.58 -10.02
C ALA A 194 -20.82 -2.51 -8.84
N GLY A 195 -19.84 -2.72 -7.98
CA GLY A 195 -19.95 -3.68 -6.89
C GLY A 195 -19.93 -5.17 -7.32
N PRO A 196 -20.42 -6.06 -6.49
CA PRO A 196 -21.07 -5.81 -5.18
C PRO A 196 -20.18 -5.15 -4.14
N PHE A 197 -20.82 -4.55 -3.11
CA PHE A 197 -20.10 -3.86 -2.06
C PHE A 197 -20.35 -4.52 -0.71
N ARG A 198 -19.47 -4.20 0.23
CA ARG A 198 -19.55 -4.62 1.61
C ARG A 198 -19.18 -3.46 2.54
N LEU A 199 -20.02 -3.20 3.53
CA LEU A 199 -19.69 -2.38 4.69
C LEU A 199 -19.35 -3.31 5.84
N GLN A 200 -18.16 -3.18 6.39
CA GLN A 200 -17.67 -4.03 7.47
C GLN A 200 -16.90 -3.23 8.51
N ALA A 201 -16.90 -3.71 9.76
CA ALA A 201 -16.01 -3.19 10.79
C ALA A 201 -14.57 -3.55 10.46
N ASP A 202 -13.65 -2.66 10.80
CA ASP A 202 -12.20 -2.84 10.66
C ASP A 202 -11.51 -3.17 12.00
N ALA A 203 -10.21 -3.41 11.94
CA ALA A 203 -9.39 -3.75 13.11
C ALA A 203 -9.21 -2.58 14.11
N TYR A 204 -9.64 -1.38 13.75
CA TYR A 204 -9.43 -0.13 14.52
C TYR A 204 -10.69 0.35 15.23
N GLY A 205 -11.81 -0.36 15.09
CA GLY A 205 -13.12 0.03 15.64
C GLY A 205 -13.83 1.11 14.80
N SER A 206 -13.44 1.27 13.54
CA SER A 206 -14.17 2.00 12.52
C SER A 206 -14.76 1.05 11.48
N TRP A 207 -15.18 1.55 10.32
CA TRP A 207 -15.80 0.76 9.27
C TRP A 207 -15.19 1.07 7.92
N THR A 208 -15.32 0.13 6.99
CA THR A 208 -14.77 0.24 5.63
C THR A 208 -15.83 -0.10 4.61
N LEU A 209 -15.90 0.69 3.50
CA LEU A 209 -16.69 0.39 2.31
C LEU A 209 -15.77 -0.30 1.30
N VAL A 210 -16.02 -1.56 1.01
CA VAL A 210 -15.25 -2.40 0.10
C VAL A 210 -16.05 -2.71 -1.15
N GLU A 211 -15.46 -2.54 -2.34
CA GLU A 211 -15.97 -3.06 -3.61
C GLU A 211 -15.32 -4.41 -3.90
N GLN A 212 -16.13 -5.39 -4.32
CA GLN A 212 -15.66 -6.66 -4.85
C GLN A 212 -15.60 -6.54 -6.37
N VAL A 213 -14.40 -6.29 -6.90
CA VAL A 213 -14.22 -5.94 -8.30
C VAL A 213 -13.40 -7.00 -9.04
N PRO A 214 -13.85 -7.50 -10.22
CA PRO A 214 -13.01 -8.35 -11.08
C PRO A 214 -11.72 -7.62 -11.45
N LEU A 215 -10.57 -8.33 -11.41
CA LEU A 215 -9.24 -7.77 -11.63
C LEU A 215 -9.14 -6.97 -12.93
N GLU A 216 -9.66 -7.48 -14.04
CA GLU A 216 -9.60 -6.76 -15.33
C GLU A 216 -10.44 -5.47 -15.33
N ARG A 217 -11.53 -5.45 -14.57
CA ARG A 217 -12.32 -4.23 -14.37
C ARG A 217 -11.59 -3.23 -13.47
N TYR A 218 -10.93 -3.70 -12.41
CA TYR A 218 -10.07 -2.88 -11.56
C TYR A 218 -9.01 -2.14 -12.38
N LEU A 219 -8.34 -2.84 -13.32
CA LEU A 219 -7.35 -2.24 -14.19
C LEU A 219 -7.88 -1.12 -15.08
N GLN A 220 -9.15 -1.20 -15.51
CA GLN A 220 -9.79 -0.10 -16.24
C GLN A 220 -9.92 1.18 -15.39
N GLY A 221 -10.03 1.04 -14.07
CA GLY A 221 -10.04 2.17 -13.14
C GLY A 221 -8.65 2.63 -12.69
N VAL A 222 -7.60 1.83 -12.93
CA VAL A 222 -6.21 2.13 -12.50
C VAL A 222 -5.38 2.69 -13.66
N VAL A 223 -5.30 1.99 -14.79
CA VAL A 223 -4.38 2.31 -15.89
C VAL A 223 -4.47 3.77 -16.37
N PRO A 224 -5.68 4.35 -16.59
CA PRO A 224 -5.77 5.72 -17.08
C PRO A 224 -5.29 6.77 -16.08
N HIS A 225 -5.34 6.45 -14.79
CA HIS A 225 -4.91 7.36 -13.71
C HIS A 225 -3.42 7.26 -13.40
N GLU A 226 -2.80 6.12 -13.72
CA GLU A 226 -1.38 5.89 -13.50
C GLU A 226 -0.51 6.46 -14.62
N ILE A 227 -0.76 6.08 -15.88
CA ILE A 227 0.12 6.48 -17.00
C ILE A 227 -0.52 7.52 -17.93
N GLY A 228 -1.80 7.87 -17.69
CA GLY A 228 -2.57 8.76 -18.57
C GLY A 228 -3.25 8.02 -19.73
N ALA A 229 -4.56 8.27 -19.90
CA ALA A 229 -5.40 7.59 -20.90
C ALA A 229 -4.97 7.82 -22.36
N GLY A 230 -4.24 8.91 -22.63
CA GLY A 230 -3.72 9.27 -23.97
C GLY A 230 -2.35 8.68 -24.31
N SER A 231 -1.78 7.84 -23.47
CA SER A 231 -0.49 7.21 -23.71
C SER A 231 -0.53 6.24 -24.90
N PRO A 232 0.60 6.00 -25.58
CA PRO A 232 0.70 5.05 -26.70
C PRO A 232 0.22 3.64 -26.30
N PRO A 233 -0.37 2.86 -27.25
CA PRO A 233 -0.97 1.55 -26.92
C PRO A 233 -0.02 0.56 -26.24
N ALA A 234 1.25 0.48 -26.64
CA ALA A 234 2.22 -0.41 -26.00
C ALA A 234 2.54 0.02 -24.54
N ALA A 235 2.59 1.33 -24.27
CA ALA A 235 2.78 1.84 -22.91
C ALA A 235 1.56 1.57 -22.00
N LEU A 236 0.33 1.75 -22.52
CA LEU A 236 -0.90 1.39 -21.81
C LEU A 236 -0.95 -0.11 -21.50
N ALA A 237 -0.54 -0.95 -22.45
CA ALA A 237 -0.52 -2.40 -22.29
C ALA A 237 0.56 -2.85 -21.28
N ALA A 238 1.76 -2.26 -21.32
CA ALA A 238 2.79 -2.49 -20.31
C ALA A 238 2.31 -2.09 -18.91
N GLN A 239 1.68 -0.92 -18.78
CA GLN A 239 1.10 -0.49 -17.50
C GLN A 239 0.00 -1.44 -17.01
N ALA A 240 -0.84 -1.98 -17.91
CA ALA A 240 -1.88 -2.94 -17.53
C ALA A 240 -1.28 -4.25 -16.99
N VAL A 241 -0.21 -4.78 -17.60
CA VAL A 241 0.54 -5.94 -17.10
C VAL A 241 1.12 -5.64 -15.72
N LEU A 242 1.78 -4.50 -15.56
CA LEU A 242 2.40 -4.13 -14.29
C LEU A 242 1.38 -3.92 -13.17
N ALA A 243 0.30 -3.20 -13.45
CA ALA A 243 -0.76 -2.96 -12.46
C ALA A 243 -1.42 -4.28 -12.01
N ARG A 244 -1.61 -5.24 -12.93
CA ARG A 244 -2.11 -6.58 -12.63
C ARG A 244 -1.13 -7.36 -11.77
N THR A 245 0.14 -7.39 -12.13
CA THR A 245 1.21 -8.06 -11.38
C THR A 245 1.33 -7.49 -9.98
N TRP A 246 1.36 -6.15 -9.86
CA TRP A 246 1.44 -5.45 -8.58
C TRP A 246 0.24 -5.76 -7.68
N ALA A 247 -0.98 -5.72 -8.23
CA ALA A 247 -2.19 -6.00 -7.48
C ALA A 247 -2.21 -7.42 -6.90
N LEU A 248 -1.77 -8.40 -7.68
CA LEU A 248 -1.67 -9.79 -7.22
C LEU A 248 -0.55 -9.97 -6.19
N ARG A 249 0.61 -9.34 -6.38
CA ARG A 249 1.72 -9.41 -5.44
C ARG A 249 1.37 -8.78 -4.09
N ASN A 250 0.61 -7.69 -4.09
CA ASN A 250 0.32 -6.87 -2.92
C ASN A 250 -1.07 -7.11 -2.30
N ARG A 251 -1.78 -8.17 -2.70
CA ARG A 251 -3.16 -8.46 -2.25
C ARG A 251 -3.31 -8.70 -0.74
N HIS A 252 -2.21 -8.91 -0.03
CA HIS A 252 -2.19 -9.12 1.42
C HIS A 252 -2.01 -7.82 2.22
N ARG A 253 -1.75 -6.69 1.55
CA ARG A 253 -1.36 -5.40 2.14
C ARG A 253 -2.31 -4.91 3.24
N PHE A 254 -3.61 -5.17 3.12
CA PHE A 254 -4.64 -4.80 4.08
C PHE A 254 -5.39 -6.02 4.66
N ALA A 255 -4.70 -7.15 4.82
CA ALA A 255 -5.29 -8.36 5.38
C ALA A 255 -5.84 -8.16 6.80
N VAL A 256 -5.18 -7.31 7.60
CA VAL A 256 -5.64 -6.91 8.95
C VAL A 256 -7.00 -6.23 8.92
N ASP A 257 -7.30 -5.48 7.85
CA ASP A 257 -8.54 -4.74 7.66
C ASP A 257 -9.63 -5.53 6.93
N GLY A 258 -9.34 -6.75 6.49
CA GLY A 258 -10.29 -7.63 5.83
C GLY A 258 -10.57 -7.28 4.37
N TYR A 259 -9.64 -6.61 3.68
CA TYR A 259 -9.68 -6.37 2.24
C TYR A 259 -8.27 -6.47 1.65
N HIS A 260 -8.15 -6.47 0.30
CA HIS A 260 -6.87 -6.67 -0.37
C HIS A 260 -6.10 -5.37 -0.57
N LEU A 261 -6.75 -4.38 -1.19
CA LEU A 261 -6.10 -3.14 -1.63
C LEU A 261 -6.94 -1.92 -1.28
N CYS A 262 -6.29 -0.79 -1.09
CA CYS A 262 -6.91 0.53 -1.03
C CYS A 262 -7.12 1.11 -2.44
N SER A 263 -7.81 2.25 -2.54
CA SER A 263 -8.08 2.95 -3.81
C SER A 263 -7.26 4.22 -3.99
N ASP A 264 -6.29 4.49 -3.10
CA ASP A 264 -5.47 5.69 -3.08
C ASP A 264 -3.98 5.42 -3.36
N THR A 265 -3.14 6.41 -3.15
CA THR A 265 -1.68 6.37 -3.42
C THR A 265 -0.87 5.45 -2.50
N GLN A 266 -1.48 4.81 -1.49
CA GLN A 266 -0.83 3.75 -0.72
C GLN A 266 -0.83 2.41 -1.48
N CYS A 267 -1.72 2.31 -2.48
CA CYS A 267 -1.81 1.19 -3.40
C CYS A 267 -1.65 1.69 -4.85
N GLN A 268 -2.70 1.64 -5.63
CA GLN A 268 -2.83 2.16 -6.98
C GLN A 268 -4.08 3.05 -7.00
N VAL A 269 -4.00 4.22 -7.63
CA VAL A 269 -5.16 5.12 -7.71
C VAL A 269 -6.26 4.45 -8.51
N TYR A 270 -7.29 3.98 -7.82
CA TYR A 270 -8.46 3.35 -8.41
C TYR A 270 -9.65 4.30 -8.46
N SER A 271 -10.17 4.57 -9.63
CA SER A 271 -11.30 5.46 -9.89
C SER A 271 -12.36 4.76 -10.74
N ASP A 272 -13.36 5.50 -11.22
CA ASP A 272 -14.50 4.97 -12.00
C ASP A 272 -14.05 4.22 -13.27
N PRO A 273 -14.18 2.88 -13.33
CA PRO A 273 -13.73 2.10 -14.50
C PRO A 273 -14.44 2.45 -15.81
N ARG A 274 -15.62 3.09 -15.76
CA ARG A 274 -16.38 3.49 -16.94
C ARG A 274 -15.73 4.65 -17.68
N GLN A 275 -14.85 5.42 -17.01
CA GLN A 275 -14.09 6.51 -17.63
C GLN A 275 -12.93 6.00 -18.51
N ALA A 276 -12.62 4.70 -18.48
CA ALA A 276 -11.65 4.10 -19.37
C ALA A 276 -12.04 4.31 -20.83
N GLY A 277 -11.20 5.02 -21.59
CA GLY A 277 -11.34 5.19 -23.04
C GLY A 277 -11.16 3.87 -23.79
N SER A 278 -11.48 3.84 -25.09
CA SER A 278 -11.32 2.63 -25.93
C SER A 278 -9.90 2.10 -25.94
N ALA A 279 -8.88 2.96 -25.98
CA ALA A 279 -7.47 2.57 -25.98
C ALA A 279 -7.09 1.83 -24.68
N VAL A 280 -7.51 2.33 -23.53
CA VAL A 280 -7.28 1.68 -22.23
C VAL A 280 -7.97 0.31 -22.17
N ARG A 281 -9.27 0.25 -22.54
CA ARG A 281 -10.02 -1.03 -22.57
C ARG A 281 -9.35 -2.04 -23.49
N GLN A 282 -8.87 -1.59 -24.66
CA GLN A 282 -8.16 -2.47 -25.60
C GLN A 282 -6.82 -2.95 -25.06
N ALA A 283 -6.04 -2.09 -24.39
CA ALA A 283 -4.78 -2.45 -23.74
C ALA A 283 -4.98 -3.51 -22.64
N VAL A 284 -5.97 -3.31 -21.76
CA VAL A 284 -6.33 -4.27 -20.71
C VAL A 284 -6.80 -5.59 -21.33
N SER A 285 -7.68 -5.55 -22.34
CA SER A 285 -8.20 -6.75 -23.01
C SER A 285 -7.12 -7.57 -23.71
N ARG A 286 -6.18 -6.91 -24.43
CA ARG A 286 -5.09 -7.60 -25.14
C ARG A 286 -4.08 -8.27 -24.22
N THR A 287 -3.96 -7.79 -23.00
CA THR A 287 -3.04 -8.33 -21.98
C THR A 287 -3.76 -9.11 -20.88
N THR A 288 -5.05 -9.47 -21.10
CA THR A 288 -5.86 -10.18 -20.10
C THR A 288 -5.11 -11.38 -19.51
N GLY A 289 -5.06 -11.42 -18.19
CA GLY A 289 -4.41 -12.51 -17.45
C GLY A 289 -2.89 -12.59 -17.58
N GLN A 290 -2.22 -11.64 -18.24
CA GLN A 290 -0.76 -11.63 -18.36
C GLN A 290 -0.12 -10.88 -17.19
N VAL A 291 0.89 -11.48 -16.57
CA VAL A 291 1.65 -10.94 -15.43
C VAL A 291 3.15 -11.13 -15.65
N LEU A 292 3.97 -10.34 -14.98
CA LEU A 292 5.41 -10.60 -14.88
C LEU A 292 5.71 -11.48 -13.68
N ALA A 293 6.47 -12.54 -13.92
CA ALA A 293 6.90 -13.46 -12.87
C ALA A 293 8.40 -13.78 -13.00
N LEU A 294 9.01 -14.11 -11.88
CA LEU A 294 10.35 -14.69 -11.78
C LEU A 294 10.28 -15.91 -10.85
N ASN A 295 10.82 -17.05 -11.29
CA ASN A 295 10.78 -18.30 -10.53
C ASN A 295 9.36 -18.74 -10.10
N GLY A 296 8.36 -18.45 -10.93
CA GLY A 296 6.96 -18.79 -10.65
C GLY A 296 6.21 -17.80 -9.76
N GLU A 297 6.88 -16.79 -9.20
CA GLU A 297 6.24 -15.79 -8.31
C GLU A 297 6.04 -14.46 -9.04
N PRO A 298 4.92 -13.74 -8.80
CA PRO A 298 4.73 -12.38 -9.30
C PRO A 298 5.84 -11.47 -8.76
N ILE A 299 6.48 -10.70 -9.64
CA ILE A 299 7.54 -9.76 -9.23
C ILE A 299 6.97 -8.54 -8.48
N HIS A 300 7.83 -7.80 -7.77
CA HIS A 300 7.52 -6.43 -7.34
C HIS A 300 7.49 -5.51 -8.56
N ALA A 301 6.34 -5.46 -9.23
CA ALA A 301 6.14 -4.70 -10.46
C ALA A 301 5.93 -3.20 -10.18
N VAL A 302 6.88 -2.58 -9.50
CA VAL A 302 6.83 -1.17 -9.10
C VAL A 302 7.13 -0.26 -10.29
N TYR A 303 6.49 0.89 -10.34
CA TYR A 303 6.65 1.87 -11.41
C TYR A 303 6.53 3.30 -10.86
N HIS A 304 7.00 4.26 -11.63
CA HIS A 304 7.05 5.66 -11.24
C HIS A 304 6.98 6.57 -12.48
N ALA A 305 6.71 7.85 -12.27
CA ALA A 305 6.48 8.78 -13.38
C ALA A 305 7.73 9.00 -14.26
N SER A 306 8.91 9.20 -13.66
CA SER A 306 10.17 9.42 -14.41
C SER A 306 11.38 9.06 -13.56
N ASN A 307 12.28 8.24 -14.11
CA ASN A 307 13.54 7.87 -13.44
C ASN A 307 14.63 8.97 -13.54
N GLY A 308 14.43 10.01 -14.35
CA GLY A 308 15.43 11.07 -14.52
C GLY A 308 16.67 10.64 -15.32
N GLY A 309 16.63 9.50 -16.02
CA GLY A 309 17.71 8.97 -16.86
C GLY A 309 18.54 7.86 -16.22
N VAL A 310 18.20 7.42 -15.03
CA VAL A 310 18.80 6.29 -14.33
C VAL A 310 17.77 5.60 -13.45
N SER A 311 17.61 4.28 -13.59
CA SER A 311 16.79 3.45 -12.70
C SER A 311 17.51 3.25 -11.37
N ALA A 312 16.72 3.16 -10.27
CA ALA A 312 17.18 2.74 -8.96
C ALA A 312 17.07 1.22 -8.79
N ASP A 313 17.85 0.68 -7.88
CA ASP A 313 17.54 -0.62 -7.29
C ASP A 313 16.43 -0.48 -6.21
N GLU A 314 16.02 -1.62 -5.66
CA GLU A 314 14.98 -1.64 -4.62
C GLU A 314 15.47 -1.00 -3.31
N ASP A 315 16.74 -1.20 -2.91
CA ASP A 315 17.25 -0.70 -1.64
C ASP A 315 17.40 0.83 -1.64
N GLU A 316 17.51 1.47 -2.78
CA GLU A 316 17.47 2.93 -2.88
C GLU A 316 16.07 3.50 -2.59
N ALA A 317 15.03 2.70 -2.73
CA ALA A 317 13.64 3.08 -2.49
C ALA A 317 13.09 2.56 -1.15
N TRP A 318 13.32 1.27 -0.86
CA TRP A 318 12.82 0.54 0.31
C TRP A 318 13.87 -0.44 0.84
N PRO A 319 13.81 -0.82 2.12
CA PRO A 319 14.75 -1.80 2.68
C PRO A 319 14.35 -3.24 2.28
N LEU A 320 14.28 -3.53 0.98
CA LEU A 320 13.98 -4.85 0.44
C LEU A 320 15.28 -5.67 0.24
N PRO A 321 15.20 -7.01 0.24
CA PRO A 321 16.29 -7.84 -0.20
C PRO A 321 16.59 -7.61 -1.68
N GLU A 322 17.81 -7.94 -2.12
CA GLU A 322 18.24 -7.81 -3.52
C GLU A 322 17.27 -8.49 -4.51
N LEU A 323 16.78 -7.71 -5.46
CA LEU A 323 15.86 -8.14 -6.51
C LEU A 323 16.52 -7.96 -7.89
N ARG A 324 17.13 -9.01 -8.43
CA ARG A 324 17.92 -8.98 -9.67
C ARG A 324 17.22 -8.33 -10.88
N TYR A 325 15.90 -8.24 -10.87
CA TYR A 325 15.13 -7.56 -11.92
C TYR A 325 14.91 -6.05 -11.65
N LEU A 326 15.47 -5.51 -10.56
CA LEU A 326 15.44 -4.08 -10.22
C LEU A 326 16.84 -3.48 -10.14
N GLU A 327 17.79 -4.01 -10.90
CA GLU A 327 19.15 -3.48 -10.93
C GLU A 327 19.20 -2.05 -11.50
N PRO A 328 20.07 -1.17 -10.95
CA PRO A 328 20.23 0.18 -11.47
C PRO A 328 20.77 0.15 -12.88
N SER A 329 20.21 0.98 -13.76
CA SER A 329 20.61 1.06 -15.14
C SER A 329 20.48 2.48 -15.70
N LEU A 330 21.40 2.88 -16.58
CA LEU A 330 21.33 4.15 -17.31
C LEU A 330 20.28 4.05 -18.42
N ASP A 331 19.25 4.91 -18.37
CA ASP A 331 18.09 4.84 -19.28
C ASP A 331 18.29 5.75 -20.51
N TRP A 332 19.16 5.30 -21.41
CA TRP A 332 19.57 6.02 -22.62
C TRP A 332 19.06 5.33 -23.88
N ARG A 333 18.84 6.14 -24.94
CA ARG A 333 18.40 5.65 -26.28
C ARG A 333 19.48 4.90 -27.01
N SER A 334 20.72 5.23 -26.71
CA SER A 334 21.95 4.61 -27.27
C SER A 334 22.93 4.42 -26.11
N ALA A 335 24.15 4.04 -26.37
CA ALA A 335 25.18 3.96 -25.34
C ALA A 335 25.26 5.29 -24.55
N PRO A 336 25.31 5.25 -23.21
CA PRO A 336 25.49 6.46 -22.40
C PRO A 336 26.85 7.10 -22.76
N PRO A 337 26.98 8.43 -22.58
CA PRO A 337 28.22 9.12 -22.88
C PRO A 337 29.33 8.68 -21.93
N PRO A 338 30.62 8.74 -22.36
CA PRO A 338 31.75 8.50 -21.49
C PRO A 338 31.68 9.32 -20.21
N GLY A 339 32.14 8.74 -19.09
CA GLY A 339 32.16 9.39 -17.77
C GLY A 339 30.83 9.31 -17.00
N LEU A 340 29.91 8.43 -17.42
CA LEU A 340 28.78 7.99 -16.60
C LEU A 340 28.87 6.49 -16.44
N THR A 341 29.27 6.03 -15.28
CA THR A 341 29.42 4.62 -14.95
C THR A 341 28.78 4.31 -13.61
N LEU A 342 27.96 3.26 -13.55
CA LEU A 342 27.37 2.82 -12.30
C LEU A 342 28.42 2.06 -11.41
N PRO A 343 28.43 2.32 -10.12
CA PRO A 343 27.61 3.27 -9.34
C PRO A 343 28.02 4.73 -9.57
N LEU A 344 27.02 5.64 -9.66
CA LEU A 344 27.25 7.07 -9.88
C LEU A 344 27.75 7.77 -8.61
N ASP A 345 28.86 8.46 -8.71
CA ASP A 345 29.34 9.35 -7.66
C ASP A 345 28.66 10.74 -7.70
N HIS A 346 29.04 11.64 -6.79
CA HIS A 346 28.44 12.97 -6.70
C HIS A 346 28.68 13.80 -7.98
N GLN A 347 29.85 13.72 -8.63
CA GLN A 347 30.20 14.48 -9.83
C GLN A 347 29.45 13.91 -11.03
N GLU A 348 29.36 12.58 -11.14
CA GLU A 348 28.61 11.91 -12.19
C GLU A 348 27.11 12.17 -12.10
N VAL A 349 26.53 12.25 -10.89
CA VAL A 349 25.14 12.71 -10.71
C VAL A 349 24.95 14.13 -11.21
N ALA A 350 25.84 15.05 -10.90
CA ALA A 350 25.77 16.41 -11.42
C ALA A 350 25.88 16.46 -12.95
N ALA A 351 26.79 15.66 -13.53
CA ALA A 351 26.96 15.52 -14.96
C ALA A 351 25.72 14.89 -15.64
N LEU A 352 25.09 13.87 -15.03
CA LEU A 352 23.82 13.29 -15.48
C LEU A 352 22.70 14.34 -15.48
N LEU A 353 22.57 15.09 -14.40
CA LEU A 353 21.52 16.10 -14.22
C LEU A 353 21.66 17.29 -15.18
N ALA A 354 22.85 17.58 -15.66
CA ALA A 354 23.10 18.60 -16.67
C ALA A 354 22.64 18.20 -18.08
N ARG A 355 22.31 16.92 -18.33
CA ARG A 355 21.99 16.38 -19.66
C ARG A 355 20.50 16.11 -19.82
N GLN A 356 19.99 16.33 -21.03
CA GLN A 356 18.62 16.01 -21.43
C GLN A 356 18.60 15.22 -22.75
N SER A 357 19.49 15.51 -23.67
CA SER A 357 19.53 14.85 -24.99
C SER A 357 20.00 13.41 -24.86
N GLY A 358 19.43 12.53 -25.67
CA GLY A 358 19.78 11.11 -25.72
C GLY A 358 19.16 10.24 -24.62
N VAL A 359 18.52 10.83 -23.62
CA VAL A 359 17.92 10.12 -22.49
C VAL A 359 16.47 9.71 -22.79
N VAL A 360 16.09 8.51 -22.37
CA VAL A 360 14.71 8.00 -22.51
C VAL A 360 13.79 8.77 -21.54
N GLY A 361 12.59 9.11 -21.99
CA GLY A 361 11.60 9.80 -21.17
C GLY A 361 11.92 11.27 -20.82
N ALA A 362 12.88 11.89 -21.53
CA ALA A 362 13.32 13.27 -21.27
C ALA A 362 12.24 14.35 -21.50
N ALA A 363 11.12 14.00 -22.13
CA ALA A 363 10.00 14.92 -22.35
C ALA A 363 9.13 15.14 -21.10
N HIS A 364 9.31 14.37 -20.03
CA HIS A 364 8.52 14.52 -18.81
C HIS A 364 8.81 15.88 -18.12
N PRO A 365 7.77 16.63 -17.66
CA PRO A 365 7.95 17.97 -17.07
C PRO A 365 8.91 18.01 -15.85
N LEU A 366 8.95 16.92 -15.08
CA LEU A 366 9.85 16.77 -13.94
C LEU A 366 11.08 15.92 -14.25
N PHE A 367 11.40 15.72 -15.55
CA PHE A 367 12.63 15.03 -15.94
C PHE A 367 13.88 15.76 -15.39
N ARG A 368 13.85 17.09 -15.36
CA ARG A 368 14.79 17.96 -14.65
C ARG A 368 14.03 19.00 -13.85
N TRP A 369 14.45 19.23 -12.63
CA TRP A 369 13.79 20.18 -11.74
C TRP A 369 14.79 20.91 -10.84
N ARG A 370 14.37 22.09 -10.37
CA ARG A 370 15.09 22.88 -9.36
C ARG A 370 14.12 23.18 -8.21
N ARG A 371 14.61 23.09 -6.99
CA ARG A 371 13.88 23.41 -5.77
C ARG A 371 14.80 24.15 -4.82
N GLN A 372 14.23 24.75 -3.79
CA GLN A 372 14.95 25.41 -2.73
C GLN A 372 14.53 24.85 -1.38
N LEU A 373 15.49 24.57 -0.53
CA LEU A 373 15.27 24.28 0.88
C LEU A 373 15.75 25.48 1.70
N ASP A 374 15.01 25.83 2.73
CA ASP A 374 15.33 26.87 3.69
C ASP A 374 14.99 26.41 5.11
N GLN A 375 15.30 27.23 6.11
CA GLN A 375 15.04 26.92 7.51
C GLN A 375 13.56 26.60 7.77
N ALA A 376 12.63 27.32 7.12
CA ALA A 376 11.20 27.11 7.31
C ALA A 376 10.74 25.74 6.75
N SER A 377 11.17 25.40 5.53
CA SER A 377 10.85 24.13 4.88
C SER A 377 11.47 22.94 5.61
N LEU A 378 12.71 23.07 6.10
CA LEU A 378 13.34 22.01 6.90
C LEU A 378 12.56 21.74 8.19
N ARG A 379 12.17 22.77 8.93
CA ARG A 379 11.35 22.64 10.15
C ARG A 379 9.98 22.04 9.86
N LYS A 380 9.30 22.56 8.82
CA LYS A 380 7.97 22.08 8.43
C LYS A 380 7.98 20.58 8.10
N GLY A 381 8.98 20.12 7.35
CA GLY A 381 9.12 18.70 7.00
C GLY A 381 9.34 17.79 8.21
N LEU A 382 10.21 18.19 9.15
CA LEU A 382 10.48 17.42 10.35
C LEU A 382 9.33 17.43 11.37
N GLY A 383 8.44 18.47 11.32
CA GLY A 383 7.37 18.61 12.31
C GLY A 383 7.92 18.72 13.74
N ALA A 384 7.35 17.97 14.68
CA ALA A 384 7.75 17.98 16.08
C ALA A 384 9.23 17.61 16.31
N ARG A 385 9.83 16.79 15.43
CA ARG A 385 11.26 16.39 15.53
C ARG A 385 12.22 17.57 15.38
N ALA A 386 11.80 18.68 14.74
CA ALA A 386 12.63 19.86 14.58
C ALA A 386 12.92 20.59 15.89
N ALA A 387 12.05 20.43 16.91
CA ALA A 387 12.20 21.12 18.19
C ALA A 387 13.45 20.66 18.96
N SER A 388 13.76 19.37 18.93
CA SER A 388 14.94 18.79 19.60
C SER A 388 16.25 19.17 18.93
N LEU A 389 16.23 19.55 17.65
CA LEU A 389 17.46 19.89 16.90
C LEU A 389 17.92 21.32 17.12
N GLY A 390 17.03 22.23 17.54
CA GLY A 390 17.37 23.65 17.67
C GLY A 390 17.48 24.40 16.33
N SER A 391 18.34 25.42 16.26
CA SER A 391 18.55 26.28 15.08
C SER A 391 19.99 26.80 15.05
N PRO A 392 20.62 26.94 13.87
CA PRO A 392 20.09 26.67 12.53
C PRO A 392 20.09 25.16 12.20
N LEU A 393 19.21 24.76 11.27
CA LEU A 393 19.19 23.42 10.69
C LEU A 393 20.03 23.40 9.40
N LYS A 394 20.67 22.25 9.12
CA LYS A 394 21.50 22.05 7.92
C LYS A 394 21.22 20.66 7.31
N PRO A 395 20.81 20.56 6.04
CA PRO A 395 20.70 19.29 5.35
C PRO A 395 22.09 18.80 4.87
N VAL A 396 22.40 17.52 5.10
CA VAL A 396 23.67 16.90 4.73
C VAL A 396 23.37 15.54 4.07
N VAL A 397 23.86 15.35 2.85
CA VAL A 397 23.80 14.04 2.18
C VAL A 397 24.85 13.15 2.79
N LEU A 398 24.44 12.08 3.47
CA LEU A 398 25.34 11.11 4.12
C LEU A 398 25.72 10.01 3.17
N GLU A 399 24.77 9.55 2.34
CA GLU A 399 24.94 8.36 1.52
C GLU A 399 24.14 8.46 0.23
N ARG A 400 24.71 7.91 -0.85
CA ARG A 400 24.07 7.68 -2.14
C ARG A 400 24.10 6.20 -2.47
N GLY A 401 23.02 5.73 -3.13
CA GLY A 401 22.98 4.40 -3.71
C GLY A 401 23.61 4.37 -5.11
N PRO A 402 23.62 3.20 -5.75
CA PRO A 402 24.30 2.98 -7.05
C PRO A 402 23.79 3.87 -8.18
N SER A 403 22.50 4.23 -8.20
CA SER A 403 21.94 5.16 -9.18
C SER A 403 22.30 6.63 -8.90
N GLY A 404 23.04 6.90 -7.84
CA GLY A 404 23.37 8.25 -7.36
C GLY A 404 22.25 8.92 -6.56
N ARG A 405 21.12 8.24 -6.30
CA ARG A 405 20.06 8.74 -5.42
C ARG A 405 20.54 8.87 -4.00
N VAL A 406 20.03 9.89 -3.31
CA VAL A 406 20.30 10.07 -1.88
C VAL A 406 19.50 9.02 -1.12
N VAL A 407 20.22 8.10 -0.47
CA VAL A 407 19.65 7.03 0.38
C VAL A 407 19.56 7.49 1.82
N ARG A 408 20.54 8.32 2.29
CA ARG A 408 20.52 8.86 3.65
C ARG A 408 20.77 10.36 3.64
N LEU A 409 19.82 11.12 4.20
CA LEU A 409 19.87 12.57 4.36
C LEU A 409 19.77 12.91 5.83
N ALA A 410 20.83 13.50 6.41
CA ALA A 410 20.77 14.06 7.75
C ALA A 410 20.23 15.49 7.71
N ILE A 411 19.42 15.84 8.71
CA ILE A 411 19.12 17.23 9.06
C ILE A 411 19.78 17.45 10.41
N GLU A 412 20.87 18.21 10.38
CA GLU A 412 21.69 18.52 11.55
C GLU A 412 21.21 19.83 12.20
N GLY A 413 21.35 19.91 13.50
CA GLY A 413 21.13 21.12 14.30
C GLY A 413 21.99 21.09 15.56
N PRO A 414 22.02 22.18 16.36
CA PRO A 414 22.82 22.22 17.59
C PRO A 414 22.50 21.11 18.59
N GLY A 415 21.27 20.58 18.60
CA GLY A 415 20.81 19.51 19.49
C GLY A 415 21.01 18.10 18.96
N GLY A 416 21.66 17.92 17.80
CA GLY A 416 21.89 16.61 17.19
C GLY A 416 21.47 16.53 15.73
N GLN A 417 21.07 15.33 15.26
CA GLN A 417 20.62 15.12 13.89
C GLN A 417 19.41 14.20 13.81
N VAL A 418 18.62 14.37 12.77
CA VAL A 418 17.59 13.42 12.31
C VAL A 418 18.01 12.90 10.96
N VAL A 419 18.16 11.59 10.83
CA VAL A 419 18.47 10.93 9.56
C VAL A 419 17.15 10.46 8.93
N LEU A 420 16.97 10.81 7.65
CA LEU A 420 15.89 10.34 6.80
C LEU A 420 16.48 9.37 5.78
N GLU A 421 15.81 8.25 5.56
CA GLU A 421 16.30 7.20 4.67
C GLU A 421 15.34 6.96 3.51
N ARG A 422 15.89 6.72 2.32
CA ARG A 422 15.18 6.25 1.13
C ARG A 422 13.95 7.13 0.80
N ASP A 423 12.81 6.53 0.54
CA ASP A 423 11.57 7.26 0.19
C ASP A 423 11.04 8.17 1.31
N ALA A 424 11.45 7.93 2.56
CA ALA A 424 11.11 8.83 3.68
C ALA A 424 11.64 10.26 3.45
N ILE A 425 12.74 10.44 2.71
CA ILE A 425 13.28 11.76 2.32
C ILE A 425 12.23 12.54 1.54
N ARG A 426 11.68 11.93 0.49
CA ARG A 426 10.69 12.53 -0.40
C ARG A 426 9.32 12.70 0.30
N ARG A 427 8.93 11.76 1.15
CA ARG A 427 7.68 11.83 1.93
C ARG A 427 7.73 12.95 2.98
N THR A 428 8.89 13.16 3.59
CA THR A 428 9.13 14.26 4.54
C THR A 428 9.19 15.62 3.83
N TYR A 429 9.91 15.68 2.71
CA TYR A 429 10.06 16.92 1.93
C TYR A 429 9.32 16.78 0.59
N ARG A 430 7.99 16.86 0.62
CA ARG A 430 7.10 16.64 -0.54
C ARG A 430 7.37 17.60 -1.73
N GLN A 431 8.11 18.66 -1.54
CA GLN A 431 8.59 19.53 -2.61
C GLN A 431 9.73 18.92 -3.43
N LEU A 432 10.37 17.84 -2.94
CA LEU A 432 11.39 17.09 -3.68
C LEU A 432 10.70 15.98 -4.51
N PRO A 433 10.67 16.08 -5.85
CA PRO A 433 9.98 15.10 -6.68
C PRO A 433 10.60 13.70 -6.61
N SER A 434 11.92 13.60 -6.41
CA SER A 434 12.68 12.35 -6.32
C SER A 434 13.84 12.50 -5.33
N THR A 435 14.55 11.41 -5.05
CA THR A 435 15.81 11.41 -4.30
C THR A 435 17.06 11.54 -5.19
N LEU A 436 16.89 11.62 -6.51
CA LEU A 436 17.99 11.90 -7.46
C LEU A 436 18.25 13.40 -7.54
N PHE A 437 19.13 13.91 -6.69
CA PHE A 437 19.46 15.33 -6.66
C PHE A 437 20.88 15.62 -6.15
N VAL A 438 21.37 16.81 -6.47
CA VAL A 438 22.51 17.45 -5.82
C VAL A 438 22.04 18.63 -4.99
N LEU A 439 22.72 18.87 -3.87
CA LEU A 439 22.42 19.89 -2.88
C LEU A 439 23.61 20.85 -2.76
N SER A 440 23.38 22.15 -2.90
CA SER A 440 24.42 23.18 -2.80
C SER A 440 23.95 24.36 -1.97
N PRO A 441 24.80 24.97 -1.12
CA PRO A 441 24.47 26.21 -0.45
C PRO A 441 24.13 27.33 -1.46
N SER A 442 23.09 28.11 -1.17
CA SER A 442 22.64 29.22 -2.03
C SER A 442 22.38 30.55 -1.27
N GLY A 443 23.00 30.67 -0.10
CA GLY A 443 22.88 31.77 0.82
C GLY A 443 22.77 31.32 2.27
N THR A 444 22.71 32.23 3.22
CA THR A 444 22.61 31.94 4.64
C THR A 444 21.32 31.16 4.92
N GLY A 445 21.43 29.91 5.41
CA GLY A 445 20.31 29.04 5.75
C GLY A 445 19.44 28.64 4.57
N ARG A 446 19.97 28.67 3.34
CA ARG A 446 19.28 28.29 2.09
C ARG A 446 20.12 27.34 1.26
N TRP A 447 19.47 26.41 0.57
CA TRP A 447 20.10 25.44 -0.32
C TRP A 447 19.35 25.34 -1.63
N SER A 448 20.10 25.35 -2.71
CA SER A 448 19.61 25.00 -4.04
C SER A 448 19.64 23.46 -4.18
N VAL A 449 18.54 22.89 -4.65
CA VAL A 449 18.41 21.47 -4.94
C VAL A 449 18.13 21.33 -6.42
N VAL A 450 19.07 20.70 -7.16
CA VAL A 450 18.92 20.39 -8.58
C VAL A 450 18.75 18.88 -8.71
N GLY A 451 17.69 18.44 -9.36
CA GLY A 451 17.40 17.02 -9.44
C GLY A 451 16.73 16.58 -10.73
N GLY A 452 16.49 15.29 -10.83
CA GLY A 452 15.87 14.64 -11.96
C GLY A 452 14.88 13.56 -11.59
N GLY A 453 13.83 13.42 -12.41
CA GLY A 453 12.81 12.39 -12.24
C GLY A 453 11.73 12.73 -11.22
N PHE A 454 10.73 11.86 -11.17
CA PHE A 454 9.58 11.95 -10.25
C PHE A 454 9.16 10.55 -9.78
N GLY A 455 9.23 10.31 -8.50
CA GLY A 455 8.94 9.03 -7.83
C GLY A 455 10.18 8.36 -7.25
N HIS A 456 10.07 7.08 -6.90
CA HIS A 456 11.13 6.30 -6.24
C HIS A 456 12.27 5.90 -7.17
N GLY A 457 12.02 5.73 -8.46
CA GLY A 457 13.05 5.42 -9.47
C GLY A 457 13.26 3.95 -9.79
N ALA A 458 12.79 3.02 -8.97
CA ALA A 458 12.91 1.58 -9.21
C ALA A 458 11.84 1.06 -10.18
N GLY A 459 12.17 0.10 -11.02
CA GLY A 459 11.28 -0.50 -12.02
C GLY A 459 10.94 0.43 -13.18
N LEU A 460 9.71 0.33 -13.73
CA LEU A 460 9.35 1.03 -14.97
C LEU A 460 9.21 2.55 -14.78
N SER A 461 9.93 3.31 -15.60
CA SER A 461 9.68 4.73 -15.84
C SER A 461 8.50 4.89 -16.80
N GLN A 462 7.37 5.46 -16.36
CA GLN A 462 6.20 5.71 -17.22
C GLN A 462 6.55 6.64 -18.38
N ALA A 463 7.31 7.71 -18.13
CA ALA A 463 7.82 8.60 -19.17
C ALA A 463 8.71 7.86 -20.17
N GLY A 464 9.52 6.92 -19.68
CA GLY A 464 10.35 6.06 -20.54
C GLY A 464 9.52 5.10 -21.37
N ALA A 465 8.54 4.43 -20.78
CA ALA A 465 7.62 3.55 -21.51
C ALA A 465 6.85 4.29 -22.61
N ILE A 466 6.41 5.52 -22.36
CA ILE A 466 5.75 6.39 -23.35
C ILE A 466 6.72 6.72 -24.51
N ASP A 467 7.95 7.14 -24.19
CA ASP A 467 8.97 7.47 -25.23
C ASP A 467 9.33 6.25 -26.10
N LEU A 468 9.54 5.08 -25.47
CA LEU A 468 9.87 3.82 -26.16
C LEU A 468 8.71 3.34 -27.03
N ALA A 469 7.48 3.35 -26.50
CA ALA A 469 6.27 2.98 -27.23
C ALA A 469 6.03 3.90 -28.45
N ALA A 470 6.26 5.22 -28.30
CA ALA A 470 6.19 6.17 -29.42
C ALA A 470 7.24 5.91 -30.50
N ARG A 471 8.31 5.17 -30.18
CA ARG A 471 9.37 4.72 -31.12
C ARG A 471 9.12 3.32 -31.67
N GLY A 472 7.95 2.74 -31.43
CA GLY A 472 7.55 1.44 -31.96
C GLY A 472 8.01 0.22 -31.13
N TRP A 473 8.47 0.42 -29.90
CA TRP A 473 8.79 -0.71 -29.04
C TRP A 473 7.53 -1.48 -28.65
N SER A 474 7.67 -2.82 -28.64
CA SER A 474 6.58 -3.70 -28.17
C SER A 474 6.44 -3.68 -26.64
N VAL A 475 5.35 -4.25 -26.16
CA VAL A 475 5.10 -4.42 -24.71
C VAL A 475 6.23 -5.22 -24.06
N GLU A 476 6.59 -6.33 -24.67
CA GLU A 476 7.63 -7.24 -24.20
C GLU A 476 8.99 -6.54 -24.13
N GLN A 477 9.34 -5.78 -25.16
CA GLN A 477 10.60 -5.02 -25.19
C GLN A 477 10.65 -3.97 -24.07
N ILE A 478 9.55 -3.24 -23.84
CA ILE A 478 9.45 -2.25 -22.75
C ILE A 478 9.59 -2.94 -21.40
N LEU A 479 8.83 -4.01 -21.16
CA LEU A 479 8.86 -4.73 -19.89
C LEU A 479 10.23 -5.37 -19.62
N SER A 480 10.84 -6.02 -20.60
CA SER A 480 12.18 -6.63 -20.47
C SER A 480 13.28 -5.61 -20.20
N ARG A 481 13.13 -4.36 -20.68
CA ARG A 481 14.08 -3.29 -20.39
C ARG A 481 14.09 -2.90 -18.92
N TYR A 482 12.91 -2.81 -18.30
CA TYR A 482 12.78 -2.33 -16.93
C TYR A 482 12.74 -3.45 -15.86
N TYR A 483 12.56 -4.70 -16.30
CA TYR A 483 12.57 -5.88 -15.44
C TYR A 483 13.33 -7.02 -16.12
N PRO A 484 14.67 -6.88 -16.27
CA PRO A 484 15.49 -7.91 -16.91
C PRO A 484 15.34 -9.25 -16.19
N GLY A 485 15.17 -10.33 -16.95
CA GLY A 485 15.02 -11.69 -16.44
C GLY A 485 13.60 -12.07 -16.00
N ALA A 486 12.70 -11.12 -15.77
CA ALA A 486 11.29 -11.43 -15.51
C ALA A 486 10.59 -11.90 -16.80
N GLN A 487 9.68 -12.85 -16.67
CA GLN A 487 8.96 -13.46 -17.79
C GLN A 487 7.49 -13.04 -17.79
N LEU A 488 6.94 -12.76 -18.96
CA LEU A 488 5.52 -12.54 -19.17
C LEU A 488 4.82 -13.89 -19.24
N VAL A 489 3.99 -14.19 -18.24
CA VAL A 489 3.29 -15.48 -18.11
C VAL A 489 1.80 -15.26 -17.86
N PRO A 490 0.93 -16.23 -18.19
CA PRO A 490 -0.47 -16.18 -17.80
C PRO A 490 -0.61 -16.41 -16.28
N ILE A 491 -1.59 -15.77 -15.64
CA ILE A 491 -1.90 -15.94 -14.20
C ILE A 491 -2.02 -17.42 -13.81
N GLN A 492 -2.58 -18.24 -14.69
CA GLN A 492 -2.78 -19.68 -14.45
C GLN A 492 -1.46 -20.46 -14.33
N ALA A 493 -0.35 -19.89 -14.80
CA ALA A 493 0.97 -20.49 -14.64
C ALA A 493 1.61 -20.18 -13.28
N LEU A 494 1.03 -19.26 -12.51
CA LEU A 494 1.46 -19.03 -11.14
C LEU A 494 1.04 -20.19 -10.25
N PRO A 495 1.83 -20.57 -9.23
CA PRO A 495 1.45 -21.58 -8.26
C PRO A 495 0.09 -21.21 -7.63
N ALA A 496 -0.75 -22.22 -7.38
CA ALA A 496 -1.91 -22.01 -6.52
C ALA A 496 -1.42 -21.46 -5.17
N GLU A 497 -2.16 -20.52 -4.59
CA GLU A 497 -1.81 -19.97 -3.27
C GLU A 497 -1.66 -21.14 -2.28
N ASP A 498 -0.44 -21.47 -1.93
CA ASP A 498 -0.17 -22.18 -0.69
C ASP A 498 -0.49 -21.18 0.43
N HIS A 499 -1.34 -21.56 1.38
CA HIS A 499 -1.69 -20.76 2.55
C HIS A 499 -0.48 -20.39 3.45
N ARG A 500 0.74 -20.54 2.94
CA ARG A 500 2.01 -20.14 3.55
C ARG A 500 2.30 -18.62 3.45
N GLY A 501 1.40 -17.84 2.90
CA GLY A 501 1.54 -16.39 2.72
C GLY A 501 0.75 -15.53 3.70
N ALA A 502 0.46 -16.01 4.89
CA ALA A 502 0.23 -15.11 6.02
C ALA A 502 1.61 -14.89 6.67
N LEU A 503 2.25 -13.76 6.33
CA LEU A 503 3.37 -13.24 7.09
C LEU A 503 2.97 -13.09 8.54
#